data_267f85c0cdf6632217e5da19f90f8b62
#
_entry.id   267f85c0cdf6632217e5da19f90f8b62
#
_cell.length_a   1.000
_cell.length_b   1.000
_cell.length_c   1.000
_cell.angle_alpha   90.00
_cell.angle_beta   90.00
_cell.angle_gamma   90.00
#
_symmetry.space_group_name_H-M   'P 1'
#
loop_
_entity.id
_entity.type
_entity.pdbx_description
1 polymer ?
#
loop_
_entity_poly.entity_id
_entity_poly.type
_entity_poly.pdbx_seq_one_letter_code
_entity_poly.pdbx_strand_id
1 'polypeptide(L)'
;ELLSHEENEELQCHAISTLRNLAASSERNKAAIIDAGAVERIRELVLHAPLSVQSEMTACTAVLALSEDLKPQLLDMGICEVLLPLTDSPSIEVQGNSAAALGNLSSKADDYAPFNAVWDKPAGGLHGYLVRFLESEDTTFQHIAVWTLIQLLESGNHELEQHLRDSPHRLDLGRQVQSRIGTFESEHEQADTSTAADTSGQDVSPEREIAALSRRIEEILFEESDDGTSDAK
;
A
#
# COMPACT_ATOMS: atom_id res chain seq x y z
N GLU A 1 -9.49 -26.80 -2.83
CA GLU A 1 -8.83 -28.13 -2.79
C GLU A 1 -7.38 -28.08 -3.24
N LEU A 2 -7.06 -27.57 -4.47
CA LEU A 2 -5.67 -27.56 -4.99
C LEU A 2 -4.69 -26.74 -4.11
N LEU A 3 -5.14 -25.68 -3.48
CA LEU A 3 -4.33 -24.88 -2.55
C LEU A 3 -3.94 -25.64 -1.28
N SER A 4 -4.62 -26.74 -0.96
CA SER A 4 -4.37 -27.55 0.21
C SER A 4 -3.31 -28.66 0.01
N HIS A 5 -2.77 -28.78 -1.19
CA HIS A 5 -1.68 -29.71 -1.50
C HIS A 5 -0.31 -29.11 -1.17
N GLU A 6 -0.05 -28.90 0.13
CA GLU A 6 1.18 -28.28 0.65
C GLU A 6 2.46 -29.03 0.28
N GLU A 7 2.34 -30.32 -0.08
CA GLU A 7 3.45 -31.17 -0.52
C GLU A 7 3.89 -30.90 -1.98
N ASN A 8 3.10 -30.13 -2.76
CA ASN A 8 3.37 -29.85 -4.16
C ASN A 8 3.31 -28.35 -4.45
N GLU A 9 4.47 -27.71 -4.28
CA GLU A 9 4.66 -26.29 -4.50
C GLU A 9 4.26 -25.84 -5.92
N GLU A 10 4.66 -26.60 -6.95
CA GLU A 10 4.35 -26.29 -8.35
C GLU A 10 2.84 -26.30 -8.59
N LEU A 11 2.14 -27.29 -8.04
CA LEU A 11 0.70 -27.37 -8.15
C LEU A 11 0.01 -26.19 -7.45
N GLN A 12 0.48 -25.81 -6.26
CA GLN A 12 -0.03 -24.63 -5.55
C GLN A 12 0.17 -23.34 -6.36
N CYS A 13 1.39 -23.12 -6.87
CA CYS A 13 1.69 -21.95 -7.70
C CYS A 13 0.77 -21.88 -8.93
N HIS A 14 0.61 -22.97 -9.66
CA HIS A 14 -0.27 -23.01 -10.84
C HIS A 14 -1.73 -22.77 -10.49
N ALA A 15 -2.20 -23.34 -9.38
CA ALA A 15 -3.57 -23.13 -8.92
C ALA A 15 -3.84 -21.67 -8.57
N ILE A 16 -2.93 -21.02 -7.82
CA ILE A 16 -3.07 -19.62 -7.41
C ILE A 16 -2.91 -18.66 -8.60
N SER A 17 -1.93 -18.91 -9.46
CA SER A 17 -1.75 -18.14 -10.69
C SER A 17 -2.97 -18.19 -11.60
N THR A 18 -3.63 -19.35 -11.67
CA THR A 18 -4.90 -19.50 -12.40
C THR A 18 -6.01 -18.66 -11.75
N LEU A 19 -6.14 -18.70 -10.41
CA LEU A 19 -7.13 -17.86 -9.70
C LEU A 19 -6.86 -16.38 -9.91
N ARG A 20 -5.59 -15.94 -9.83
CA ARG A 20 -5.19 -14.55 -10.10
C ARG A 20 -5.60 -14.12 -11.52
N ASN A 21 -5.33 -14.93 -12.53
CA ASN A 21 -5.69 -14.63 -13.92
C ASN A 21 -7.20 -14.57 -14.11
N LEU A 22 -7.95 -15.46 -13.47
CA LEU A 22 -9.41 -15.42 -13.47
C LEU A 22 -9.93 -14.15 -12.75
N ALA A 23 -9.36 -13.79 -11.60
CA ALA A 23 -9.70 -12.57 -10.88
C ALA A 23 -9.46 -11.31 -11.72
N ALA A 24 -8.32 -11.24 -12.45
CA ALA A 24 -8.00 -10.11 -13.31
C ALA A 24 -9.00 -9.93 -14.46
N SER A 25 -9.71 -10.98 -14.87
CA SER A 25 -10.57 -10.95 -16.03
C SER A 25 -11.96 -10.33 -15.77
N SER A 26 -12.51 -10.39 -14.56
CA SER A 26 -13.81 -9.81 -14.23
C SER A 26 -14.12 -9.74 -12.74
N GLU A 27 -14.93 -8.75 -12.34
CA GLU A 27 -15.45 -8.61 -10.96
C GLU A 27 -16.26 -9.84 -10.51
N ARG A 28 -17.03 -10.43 -11.39
CA ARG A 28 -17.79 -11.67 -11.10
C ARG A 28 -16.86 -12.81 -10.68
N ASN A 29 -15.70 -12.93 -11.32
CA ASN A 29 -14.73 -13.96 -10.97
C ASN A 29 -14.07 -13.67 -9.62
N LYS A 30 -13.76 -12.40 -9.32
CA LYS A 30 -13.24 -12.00 -8.01
C LYS A 30 -14.19 -12.42 -6.89
N ALA A 31 -15.48 -12.08 -7.02
CA ALA A 31 -16.50 -12.47 -6.05
C ALA A 31 -16.58 -14.01 -5.90
N ALA A 32 -16.63 -14.74 -7.00
CA ALA A 32 -16.69 -16.21 -6.97
C ALA A 32 -15.45 -16.85 -6.31
N ILE A 33 -14.28 -16.26 -6.45
CA ILE A 33 -13.04 -16.72 -5.82
C ILE A 33 -13.10 -16.54 -4.31
N ILE A 34 -13.61 -15.40 -3.84
CA ILE A 34 -13.81 -15.13 -2.41
C ILE A 34 -14.87 -16.07 -1.84
N ASP A 35 -16.03 -16.17 -2.49
CA ASP A 35 -17.12 -17.06 -2.07
C ASP A 35 -16.70 -18.54 -2.00
N ALA A 36 -15.73 -18.93 -2.82
CA ALA A 36 -15.17 -20.29 -2.79
C ALA A 36 -14.15 -20.52 -1.65
N GLY A 37 -13.93 -19.55 -0.78
CA GLY A 37 -13.03 -19.66 0.38
C GLY A 37 -11.54 -19.57 0.05
N ALA A 38 -11.19 -18.94 -1.09
CA ALA A 38 -9.78 -18.84 -1.49
C ALA A 38 -8.99 -17.89 -0.59
N VAL A 39 -9.61 -16.81 -0.11
CA VAL A 39 -8.94 -15.81 0.74
C VAL A 39 -8.68 -16.38 2.14
N GLU A 40 -9.64 -17.10 2.72
CA GLU A 40 -9.45 -17.80 4.00
C GLU A 40 -8.26 -18.77 3.91
N ARG A 41 -8.18 -19.49 2.79
CA ARG A 41 -7.10 -20.44 2.60
C ARG A 41 -5.75 -19.76 2.40
N ILE A 42 -5.71 -18.62 1.70
CA ILE A 42 -4.50 -17.79 1.56
C ILE A 42 -4.05 -17.32 2.97
N ARG A 43 -4.95 -16.79 3.80
CA ARG A 43 -4.62 -16.34 5.16
C ARG A 43 -3.99 -17.43 6.02
N GLU A 44 -4.50 -18.65 5.92
CA GLU A 44 -3.99 -19.78 6.70
C GLU A 44 -2.59 -20.20 6.27
N LEU A 45 -2.28 -20.10 5.00
CA LEU A 45 -1.06 -20.70 4.41
C LEU A 45 0.07 -19.70 4.17
N VAL A 46 -0.24 -18.46 3.80
CA VAL A 46 0.71 -17.55 3.19
C VAL A 46 1.95 -17.27 4.02
N LEU A 47 1.83 -17.21 5.35
CA LEU A 47 2.98 -16.95 6.24
C LEU A 47 3.95 -18.12 6.35
N HIS A 48 3.54 -19.31 5.98
CA HIS A 48 4.31 -20.55 6.13
C HIS A 48 4.66 -21.22 4.78
N ALA A 49 4.07 -20.73 3.71
CA ALA A 49 4.29 -21.25 2.36
C ALA A 49 5.70 -20.93 1.84
N PRO A 50 6.22 -21.68 0.87
CA PRO A 50 7.42 -21.32 0.12
C PRO A 50 7.31 -19.94 -0.53
N LEU A 51 8.42 -19.22 -0.74
CA LEU A 51 8.43 -17.86 -1.28
C LEU A 51 7.75 -17.73 -2.65
N SER A 52 7.89 -18.74 -3.51
CA SER A 52 7.20 -18.80 -4.80
C SER A 52 5.68 -18.82 -4.67
N VAL A 53 5.17 -19.61 -3.71
CA VAL A 53 3.75 -19.70 -3.39
C VAL A 53 3.27 -18.41 -2.71
N GLN A 54 4.07 -17.85 -1.78
CA GLN A 54 3.77 -16.55 -1.17
C GLN A 54 3.63 -15.46 -2.23
N SER A 55 4.53 -15.42 -3.22
CA SER A 55 4.47 -14.43 -4.32
C SER A 55 3.18 -14.53 -5.10
N GLU A 56 2.74 -15.73 -5.48
CA GLU A 56 1.47 -15.92 -6.19
C GLU A 56 0.25 -15.60 -5.31
N MET A 57 0.28 -15.97 -4.01
CA MET A 57 -0.80 -15.66 -3.05
C MET A 57 -0.96 -14.15 -2.86
N THR A 58 0.14 -13.44 -2.65
CA THR A 58 0.11 -11.97 -2.45
C THR A 58 -0.29 -11.24 -3.73
N ALA A 59 0.18 -11.68 -4.89
CA ALA A 59 -0.24 -11.15 -6.19
C ALA A 59 -1.74 -11.37 -6.45
N CYS A 60 -2.26 -12.56 -6.12
CA CYS A 60 -3.70 -12.84 -6.22
C CYS A 60 -4.51 -11.90 -5.29
N THR A 61 -4.06 -11.72 -4.06
CA THR A 61 -4.69 -10.82 -3.09
C THR A 61 -4.68 -9.36 -3.58
N ALA A 62 -3.57 -8.90 -4.17
CA ALA A 62 -3.49 -7.55 -4.74
C ALA A 62 -4.52 -7.33 -5.86
N VAL A 63 -4.73 -8.34 -6.71
CA VAL A 63 -5.76 -8.28 -7.78
C VAL A 63 -7.18 -8.28 -7.21
N LEU A 64 -7.47 -9.10 -6.19
CA LEU A 64 -8.77 -9.11 -5.52
C LEU A 64 -9.07 -7.76 -4.86
N ALA A 65 -8.07 -7.13 -4.23
CA ALA A 65 -8.17 -5.85 -3.55
C ALA A 65 -8.44 -4.64 -4.48
N LEU A 66 -8.37 -4.81 -5.80
CA LEU A 66 -8.77 -3.78 -6.77
C LEU A 66 -10.30 -3.58 -6.83
N SER A 67 -11.08 -4.54 -6.37
CA SER A 67 -12.54 -4.47 -6.40
C SER A 67 -13.06 -3.61 -5.23
N GLU A 68 -13.66 -2.47 -5.52
CA GLU A 68 -14.24 -1.60 -4.49
C GLU A 68 -15.32 -2.33 -3.68
N ASP A 69 -16.17 -3.11 -4.33
CA ASP A 69 -17.28 -3.85 -3.70
C ASP A 69 -16.81 -4.97 -2.75
N LEU A 70 -15.61 -5.52 -2.96
CA LEU A 70 -15.10 -6.65 -2.18
C LEU A 70 -14.14 -6.25 -1.04
N LYS A 71 -13.71 -4.98 -1.00
CA LYS A 71 -12.80 -4.48 0.05
C LYS A 71 -13.34 -4.67 1.45
N PRO A 72 -14.61 -4.33 1.76
CA PRO A 72 -15.14 -4.54 3.11
C PRO A 72 -15.00 -5.99 3.56
N GLN A 73 -15.36 -6.95 2.70
CA GLN A 73 -15.23 -8.37 3.01
C GLN A 73 -13.78 -8.79 3.24
N LEU A 74 -12.84 -8.33 2.39
CA LEU A 74 -11.41 -8.63 2.56
C LEU A 74 -10.85 -8.05 3.86
N LEU A 75 -11.25 -6.84 4.23
CA LEU A 75 -10.85 -6.18 5.48
C LEU A 75 -11.42 -6.91 6.70
N ASP A 76 -12.70 -7.28 6.67
CA ASP A 76 -13.36 -8.05 7.75
C ASP A 76 -12.72 -9.42 7.94
N MET A 77 -12.19 -10.02 6.89
CA MET A 77 -11.42 -11.26 6.95
C MET A 77 -10.03 -11.07 7.60
N GLY A 78 -9.61 -9.86 7.95
CA GLY A 78 -8.33 -9.57 8.59
C GLY A 78 -7.12 -9.79 7.66
N ILE A 79 -7.26 -9.54 6.36
CA ILE A 79 -6.18 -9.77 5.40
C ILE A 79 -4.98 -8.85 5.64
N CYS A 80 -5.18 -7.66 6.22
CA CYS A 80 -4.09 -6.73 6.55
C CYS A 80 -3.08 -7.35 7.53
N GLU A 81 -3.56 -8.13 8.50
CA GLU A 81 -2.71 -8.75 9.53
C GLU A 81 -1.69 -9.74 8.95
N VAL A 82 -2.04 -10.42 7.86
CA VAL A 82 -1.14 -11.38 7.20
C VAL A 82 -0.29 -10.74 6.10
N LEU A 83 -0.76 -9.64 5.49
CA LEU A 83 0.02 -8.92 4.49
C LEU A 83 1.16 -8.10 5.11
N LEU A 84 0.95 -7.48 6.27
CA LEU A 84 1.95 -6.62 6.92
C LEU A 84 3.30 -7.31 7.18
N PRO A 85 3.38 -8.51 7.77
CA PRO A 85 4.65 -9.21 7.93
C PRO A 85 5.35 -9.50 6.59
N LEU A 86 4.58 -9.72 5.53
CA LEU A 86 5.10 -10.03 4.20
C LEU A 86 5.71 -8.81 3.48
N THR A 87 5.42 -7.59 3.94
CA THR A 87 6.13 -6.38 3.46
C THR A 87 7.60 -6.34 3.89
N ASP A 88 8.04 -7.26 4.75
CA ASP A 88 9.43 -7.44 5.19
C ASP A 88 9.99 -8.82 4.77
N SER A 89 9.40 -9.43 3.75
CA SER A 89 9.82 -10.72 3.20
C SER A 89 11.22 -10.64 2.57
N PRO A 90 12.01 -11.72 2.56
CA PRO A 90 13.26 -11.77 1.80
C PRO A 90 13.06 -11.75 0.27
N SER A 91 11.85 -11.92 -0.23
CA SER A 91 11.48 -11.80 -1.66
C SER A 91 10.92 -10.42 -1.97
N ILE A 92 11.56 -9.72 -2.92
CA ILE A 92 11.13 -8.41 -3.41
C ILE A 92 9.71 -8.49 -4.01
N GLU A 93 9.38 -9.57 -4.70
CA GLU A 93 8.05 -9.78 -5.28
C GLU A 93 6.99 -9.91 -4.19
N VAL A 94 7.28 -10.66 -3.12
CA VAL A 94 6.36 -10.80 -1.98
C VAL A 94 6.16 -9.46 -1.28
N GLN A 95 7.24 -8.70 -1.04
CA GLN A 95 7.16 -7.35 -0.47
C GLN A 95 6.27 -6.45 -1.32
N GLY A 96 6.56 -6.33 -2.61
CA GLY A 96 5.85 -5.46 -3.53
C GLY A 96 4.38 -5.83 -3.69
N ASN A 97 4.07 -7.11 -3.85
CA ASN A 97 2.70 -7.60 -3.97
C ASN A 97 1.88 -7.35 -2.69
N SER A 98 2.50 -7.57 -1.52
CA SER A 98 1.84 -7.34 -0.22
C SER A 98 1.55 -5.86 0.00
N ALA A 99 2.51 -5.00 -0.31
CA ALA A 99 2.36 -3.55 -0.23
C ALA A 99 1.30 -3.03 -1.23
N ALA A 100 1.32 -3.51 -2.46
CA ALA A 100 0.30 -3.17 -3.46
C ALA A 100 -1.10 -3.61 -3.02
N ALA A 101 -1.23 -4.78 -2.39
CA ALA A 101 -2.51 -5.23 -1.84
C ALA A 101 -2.99 -4.30 -0.72
N LEU A 102 -2.12 -3.90 0.23
CA LEU A 102 -2.45 -2.95 1.29
C LEU A 102 -2.86 -1.59 0.73
N GLY A 103 -2.12 -1.07 -0.26
CA GLY A 103 -2.47 0.17 -0.94
C GLY A 103 -3.82 0.10 -1.65
N ASN A 104 -4.09 -0.98 -2.40
CA ASN A 104 -5.38 -1.19 -3.04
C ASN A 104 -6.53 -1.25 -2.04
N LEU A 105 -6.33 -1.93 -0.89
CA LEU A 105 -7.34 -1.99 0.18
C LEU A 105 -7.60 -0.62 0.80
N SER A 106 -6.58 0.23 0.96
CA SER A 106 -6.73 1.57 1.56
C SER A 106 -7.44 2.57 0.65
N SER A 107 -7.38 2.38 -0.66
CA SER A 107 -8.00 3.28 -1.63
C SER A 107 -9.52 3.16 -1.60
N LYS A 108 -10.22 4.25 -1.25
CA LYS A 108 -11.68 4.33 -1.20
C LYS A 108 -12.33 3.20 -0.37
N ALA A 109 -11.75 2.87 0.77
CA ALA A 109 -12.36 1.93 1.70
C ALA A 109 -13.54 2.60 2.41
N ASP A 110 -14.61 1.83 2.69
CA ASP A 110 -15.77 2.31 3.44
C ASP A 110 -15.48 2.39 4.94
N ASP A 111 -14.57 1.54 5.43
CA ASP A 111 -14.15 1.50 6.84
C ASP A 111 -12.62 1.43 6.94
N TYR A 112 -12.06 2.31 7.76
CA TYR A 112 -10.62 2.40 8.03
C TYR A 112 -10.22 1.88 9.41
N ALA A 113 -11.17 1.40 10.22
CA ALA A 113 -10.85 0.80 11.52
C ALA A 113 -9.85 -0.38 11.43
N PRO A 114 -9.90 -1.27 10.41
CA PRO A 114 -8.89 -2.31 10.24
C PRO A 114 -7.46 -1.78 10.08
N PHE A 115 -7.27 -0.62 9.44
CA PHE A 115 -5.95 0.01 9.30
C PHE A 115 -5.45 0.61 10.62
N ASN A 116 -6.32 1.24 11.40
CA ASN A 116 -5.99 1.71 12.74
C ASN A 116 -5.58 0.54 13.66
N ALA A 117 -6.31 -0.57 13.62
CA ALA A 117 -6.05 -1.74 14.44
C ALA A 117 -4.67 -2.36 14.19
N VAL A 118 -4.13 -2.21 12.98
CA VAL A 118 -2.83 -2.76 12.57
C VAL A 118 -1.73 -1.70 12.47
N TRP A 119 -1.92 -0.52 13.06
CA TRP A 119 -0.98 0.60 12.93
C TRP A 119 0.44 0.26 13.39
N ASP A 120 0.58 -0.35 14.56
CA ASP A 120 1.88 -0.72 15.15
C ASP A 120 2.20 -2.22 15.06
N LYS A 121 1.25 -3.07 14.72
CA LYS A 121 1.37 -4.55 14.78
C LYS A 121 0.57 -5.20 13.66
N PRO A 122 0.99 -6.38 13.17
CA PRO A 122 2.24 -7.11 13.47
C PRO A 122 3.47 -6.52 12.77
N ALA A 123 4.67 -6.94 13.16
CA ALA A 123 5.94 -6.61 12.50
C ALA A 123 6.18 -5.09 12.27
N GLY A 124 5.86 -4.24 13.25
CA GLY A 124 5.92 -2.79 13.15
C GLY A 124 4.68 -2.16 12.50
N GLY A 125 3.73 -2.98 12.10
CA GLY A 125 2.43 -2.56 11.56
C GLY A 125 2.51 -1.77 10.26
N LEU A 126 1.42 -1.09 9.99
CA LEU A 126 1.27 -0.22 8.83
C LEU A 126 2.32 0.89 8.81
N HIS A 127 2.58 1.50 9.97
CA HIS A 127 3.63 2.52 10.11
C HIS A 127 5.02 1.99 9.73
N GLY A 128 5.44 0.87 10.30
CA GLY A 128 6.75 0.29 10.02
C GLY A 128 6.96 -0.08 8.55
N TYR A 129 5.91 -0.59 7.90
CA TYR A 129 5.91 -0.84 6.45
C TYR A 129 6.11 0.47 5.67
N LEU A 130 5.32 1.52 5.96
CA LEU A 130 5.40 2.80 5.26
C LEU A 130 6.80 3.42 5.38
N VAL A 131 7.39 3.41 6.60
CA VAL A 131 8.76 3.94 6.81
C VAL A 131 9.78 3.15 6.00
N ARG A 132 9.79 1.81 6.06
CA ARG A 132 10.74 0.99 5.31
C ARG A 132 10.67 1.23 3.81
N PHE A 133 9.46 1.39 3.27
CA PHE A 133 9.28 1.60 1.84
C PHE A 133 9.66 3.03 1.41
N LEU A 134 9.41 4.04 2.25
CA LEU A 134 9.88 5.40 2.01
C LEU A 134 11.41 5.50 2.07
N GLU A 135 12.07 4.71 2.91
CA GLU A 135 13.53 4.64 3.03
C GLU A 135 14.18 3.81 1.91
N SER A 136 13.40 3.02 1.17
CA SER A 136 13.91 2.19 0.09
C SER A 136 14.56 3.03 -1.02
N GLU A 137 15.60 2.50 -1.65
CA GLU A 137 16.18 3.07 -2.88
C GLU A 137 15.35 2.73 -4.13
N ASP A 138 14.37 1.81 -4.01
CA ASP A 138 13.49 1.41 -5.10
C ASP A 138 12.31 2.40 -5.23
N THR A 139 12.26 3.10 -6.36
CA THR A 139 11.22 4.10 -6.65
C THR A 139 9.81 3.50 -6.69
N THR A 140 9.66 2.22 -7.04
CA THR A 140 8.36 1.53 -7.03
C THR A 140 7.86 1.39 -5.59
N PHE A 141 8.74 1.00 -4.67
CA PHE A 141 8.39 0.88 -3.25
C PHE A 141 8.07 2.24 -2.63
N GLN A 142 8.85 3.26 -2.95
CA GLN A 142 8.57 4.63 -2.52
C GLN A 142 7.20 5.10 -3.01
N HIS A 143 6.90 4.88 -4.29
CA HIS A 143 5.62 5.26 -4.88
C HIS A 143 4.44 4.56 -4.18
N ILE A 144 4.53 3.25 -3.95
CA ILE A 144 3.49 2.49 -3.25
C ILE A 144 3.27 3.06 -1.84
N ALA A 145 4.34 3.36 -1.10
CA ALA A 145 4.23 3.89 0.26
C ALA A 145 3.58 5.28 0.28
N VAL A 146 4.04 6.20 -0.58
CA VAL A 146 3.50 7.56 -0.67
C VAL A 146 2.03 7.52 -1.10
N TRP A 147 1.69 6.70 -2.09
CA TRP A 147 0.33 6.53 -2.56
C TRP A 147 -0.59 5.93 -1.48
N THR A 148 -0.12 4.91 -0.75
CA THR A 148 -0.89 4.32 0.36
C THR A 148 -1.12 5.35 1.46
N LEU A 149 -0.09 6.11 1.84
CA LEU A 149 -0.19 7.12 2.90
C LEU A 149 -1.21 8.22 2.54
N ILE A 150 -1.22 8.71 1.30
CA ILE A 150 -2.19 9.72 0.88
C ILE A 150 -3.62 9.18 0.92
N GLN A 151 -3.84 7.91 0.52
CA GLN A 151 -5.17 7.30 0.60
C GLN A 151 -5.69 7.24 2.06
N LEU A 152 -4.81 6.95 3.01
CA LEU A 152 -5.15 6.93 4.43
C LEU A 152 -5.44 8.33 4.98
N LEU A 153 -4.65 9.32 4.60
CA LEU A 153 -4.81 10.72 5.03
C LEU A 153 -6.05 11.39 4.43
N GLU A 154 -6.33 11.12 3.15
CA GLU A 154 -7.49 11.68 2.45
C GLU A 154 -8.77 10.85 2.62
N SER A 155 -8.73 9.84 3.49
CA SER A 155 -9.87 8.95 3.75
C SER A 155 -11.12 9.66 4.32
N GLY A 156 -10.95 10.84 4.91
CA GLY A 156 -11.98 11.52 5.69
C GLY A 156 -12.28 10.87 7.03
N ASN A 157 -11.50 9.86 7.44
CA ASN A 157 -11.63 9.21 8.74
C ASN A 157 -10.84 10.00 9.79
N HIS A 158 -11.56 10.80 10.60
CA HIS A 158 -10.94 11.67 11.60
C HIS A 158 -10.12 10.93 12.64
N GLU A 159 -10.50 9.70 13.02
CA GLU A 159 -9.77 8.91 14.01
C GLU A 159 -8.40 8.49 13.44
N LEU A 160 -8.37 8.01 12.20
CA LEU A 160 -7.13 7.65 11.52
C LEU A 160 -6.25 8.87 11.28
N GLU A 161 -6.83 9.98 10.82
CA GLU A 161 -6.11 11.22 10.61
C GLU A 161 -5.49 11.74 11.93
N GLN A 162 -6.26 11.75 13.02
CA GLN A 162 -5.75 12.12 14.34
C GLN A 162 -4.65 11.16 14.81
N HIS A 163 -4.86 9.86 14.63
CA HIS A 163 -3.84 8.85 14.95
C HIS A 163 -2.54 9.09 14.19
N LEU A 164 -2.62 9.38 12.89
CA LEU A 164 -1.45 9.72 12.06
C LEU A 164 -0.77 11.02 12.54
N ARG A 165 -1.53 12.03 12.93
CA ARG A 165 -1.02 13.31 13.44
C ARG A 165 -0.37 13.19 14.82
N ASP A 166 -0.98 12.40 15.72
CA ASP A 166 -0.57 12.29 17.13
C ASP A 166 0.40 11.13 17.36
N SER A 167 0.60 10.26 16.38
CA SER A 167 1.50 9.12 16.51
C SER A 167 2.92 9.55 16.83
N PRO A 168 3.63 8.90 17.77
CA PRO A 168 5.03 9.15 18.03
C PRO A 168 5.92 8.95 16.80
N HIS A 169 5.42 8.23 15.81
CA HIS A 169 6.06 7.96 14.53
C HIS A 169 5.83 9.05 13.46
N ARG A 170 4.96 10.03 13.73
CA ARG A 170 4.65 11.12 12.79
C ARG A 170 5.90 11.85 12.29
N LEU A 171 6.85 12.13 13.20
CA LEU A 171 8.10 12.81 12.84
C LEU A 171 8.96 11.97 11.88
N ASP A 172 8.94 10.65 12.02
CA ASP A 172 9.69 9.77 11.13
C ASP A 172 9.07 9.76 9.73
N LEU A 173 7.74 9.63 9.64
CA LEU A 173 7.04 9.73 8.36
C LEU A 173 7.25 11.10 7.72
N GLY A 174 7.07 12.18 8.47
CA GLY A 174 7.29 13.55 7.99
C GLY A 174 8.70 13.79 7.48
N ARG A 175 9.71 13.30 8.21
CA ARG A 175 11.11 13.41 7.79
C ARG A 175 11.38 12.67 6.49
N GLN A 176 10.82 11.47 6.31
CA GLN A 176 10.98 10.69 5.09
C GLN A 176 10.31 11.39 3.89
N VAL A 177 9.10 11.92 4.06
CA VAL A 177 8.38 12.69 3.05
C VAL A 177 9.17 13.92 2.62
N GLN A 178 9.67 14.72 3.56
CA GLN A 178 10.50 15.91 3.29
C GLN A 178 11.81 15.56 2.59
N SER A 179 12.44 14.44 2.96
CA SER A 179 13.65 13.97 2.29
C SER A 179 13.40 13.67 0.81
N ARG A 180 12.24 13.12 0.45
CA ARG A 180 11.89 12.82 -0.95
C ARG A 180 11.63 14.08 -1.76
N ILE A 181 10.94 15.08 -1.20
CA ILE A 181 10.76 16.38 -1.85
C ILE A 181 12.12 17.02 -2.14
N GLY A 182 13.00 17.09 -1.15
CA GLY A 182 14.33 17.70 -1.29
C GLY A 182 15.21 16.97 -2.32
N THR A 183 15.16 15.64 -2.40
CA THR A 183 15.90 14.87 -3.40
C THR A 183 15.43 15.22 -4.81
N PHE A 184 14.11 15.24 -5.04
CA PHE A 184 13.55 15.58 -6.34
C PHE A 184 13.90 17.02 -6.77
N GLU A 185 13.81 18.00 -5.88
CA GLU A 185 14.13 19.40 -6.18
C GLU A 185 15.60 19.58 -6.54
N SER A 186 16.53 18.93 -5.82
CA SER A 186 17.95 19.01 -6.11
C SER A 186 18.35 18.36 -7.43
N GLU A 187 17.68 17.29 -7.83
CA GLU A 187 17.92 16.62 -9.12
C GLU A 187 17.39 17.45 -10.30
N HIS A 188 16.26 18.17 -10.13
CA HIS A 188 15.67 18.99 -11.18
C HIS A 188 16.37 20.33 -11.37
N GLU A 189 16.89 20.97 -10.33
CA GLU A 189 17.73 22.16 -10.45
C GLU A 189 19.01 21.90 -11.27
N GLN A 190 19.54 20.68 -11.21
CA GLN A 190 20.70 20.28 -12.01
C GLN A 190 20.34 19.96 -13.47
N ALA A 191 19.11 19.52 -13.76
CA ALA A 191 18.64 19.18 -15.09
C ALA A 191 18.24 20.42 -15.92
N ASP A 192 17.62 21.42 -15.31
CA ASP A 192 17.19 22.66 -15.99
C ASP A 192 18.35 23.54 -16.48
N THR A 193 19.58 23.30 -15.99
CA THR A 193 20.77 23.99 -16.49
C THR A 193 21.33 23.39 -17.78
N SER A 194 20.81 22.28 -18.29
CA SER A 194 21.45 21.55 -19.39
C SER A 194 20.64 21.38 -20.69
N THR A 195 19.32 21.58 -20.76
CA THR A 195 18.62 21.51 -22.07
C THR A 195 17.23 22.12 -22.04
N ALA A 196 17.02 23.16 -22.87
CA ALA A 196 15.71 23.55 -23.37
C ALA A 196 15.36 22.69 -24.61
N ALA A 197 14.14 22.19 -24.63
CA ALA A 197 13.37 21.55 -25.73
C ALA A 197 13.18 20.04 -25.62
N ASP A 198 12.03 19.60 -25.19
CA ASP A 198 11.01 18.99 -26.06
C ASP A 198 9.70 18.73 -25.27
N THR A 199 8.65 19.46 -25.62
CA THR A 199 7.30 19.29 -25.08
C THR A 199 6.49 18.47 -26.06
N SER A 200 6.44 17.14 -25.87
CA SER A 200 5.36 16.34 -26.48
C SER A 200 5.21 14.99 -25.76
N GLY A 201 4.10 14.85 -25.00
CA GLY A 201 3.69 13.61 -24.35
C GLY A 201 4.08 13.59 -22.86
N GLN A 202 3.16 14.00 -21.98
CA GLN A 202 3.31 13.90 -20.53
C GLN A 202 3.30 12.44 -20.09
N ASP A 203 4.43 11.78 -20.20
CA ASP A 203 4.74 10.64 -19.36
C ASP A 203 5.27 11.22 -18.04
N VAL A 204 4.42 11.32 -17.03
CA VAL A 204 4.81 11.85 -15.72
C VAL A 204 5.77 10.82 -15.13
N SER A 205 7.03 11.19 -14.97
CA SER A 205 8.00 10.25 -14.38
C SER A 205 7.57 9.86 -12.96
N PRO A 206 7.84 8.61 -12.53
CA PRO A 206 7.50 8.15 -11.17
C PRO A 206 8.01 9.09 -10.08
N GLU A 207 9.18 9.69 -10.27
CA GLU A 207 9.79 10.63 -9.33
C GLU A 207 8.96 11.92 -9.18
N ARG A 208 8.40 12.43 -10.28
CA ARG A 208 7.50 13.59 -10.25
C ARG A 208 6.21 13.30 -9.50
N GLU A 209 5.66 12.11 -9.72
CA GLU A 209 4.44 11.68 -9.02
C GLU A 209 4.71 11.52 -7.52
N ILE A 210 5.82 10.86 -7.13
CA ILE A 210 6.24 10.74 -5.73
C ILE A 210 6.39 12.11 -5.08
N ALA A 211 7.06 13.06 -5.74
CA ALA A 211 7.26 14.40 -5.19
C ALA A 211 5.92 15.16 -5.04
N ALA A 212 5.02 15.05 -6.00
CA ALA A 212 3.71 15.69 -5.93
C ALA A 212 2.86 15.13 -4.78
N LEU A 213 2.80 13.81 -4.63
CA LEU A 213 2.11 13.14 -3.53
C LEU A 213 2.76 13.46 -2.18
N SER A 214 4.09 13.53 -2.11
CA SER A 214 4.83 13.89 -0.90
C SER A 214 4.51 15.31 -0.44
N ARG A 215 4.45 16.29 -1.35
CA ARG A 215 4.00 17.66 -1.01
C ARG A 215 2.57 17.67 -0.48
N ARG A 216 1.69 16.90 -1.09
CA ARG A 216 0.30 16.80 -0.61
C ARG A 216 0.22 16.22 0.80
N ILE A 217 1.04 15.22 1.11
CA ILE A 217 1.14 14.65 2.47
C ILE A 217 1.67 15.71 3.45
N GLU A 218 2.68 16.48 3.06
CA GLU A 218 3.25 17.56 3.88
C GLU A 218 2.18 18.61 4.20
N GLU A 219 1.42 19.07 3.22
CA GLU A 219 0.30 19.99 3.42
C GLU A 219 -0.70 19.43 4.45
N ILE A 220 -1.17 18.18 4.29
CA ILE A 220 -2.15 17.59 5.19
C ILE A 220 -1.59 17.40 6.61
N LEU A 221 -0.35 16.94 6.76
CA LEU A 221 0.24 16.62 8.06
C LEU A 221 0.68 17.85 8.85
N PHE A 222 1.17 18.89 8.16
CA PHE A 222 1.89 20.00 8.78
C PHE A 222 1.24 21.37 8.59
N GLU A 223 0.23 21.52 7.70
CA GLU A 223 -0.61 22.72 7.74
C GLU A 223 -1.25 22.79 9.13
N GLU A 224 -0.88 23.82 9.88
CA GLU A 224 -1.54 24.17 11.11
C GLU A 224 -3.01 24.42 10.76
N SER A 225 -3.91 23.77 11.46
CA SER A 225 -5.31 24.16 11.48
C SER A 225 -5.33 25.61 11.95
N ASP A 226 -5.46 26.53 11.02
CA ASP A 226 -5.80 27.94 11.28
C ASP A 226 -7.24 28.00 11.80
N ASP A 227 -7.44 27.36 12.93
CA ASP A 227 -8.69 27.43 13.68
C ASP A 227 -8.71 28.81 14.33
N GLY A 228 -9.29 29.75 13.57
CA GLY A 228 -9.51 31.12 13.97
C GLY A 228 -10.14 31.20 15.35
N THR A 229 -9.31 31.30 16.37
CA THR A 229 -9.67 31.96 17.61
C THR A 229 -9.74 33.46 17.33
N SER A 230 -10.80 33.85 16.65
CA SER A 230 -11.27 35.22 16.67
C SER A 230 -11.75 35.52 18.10
N ASP A 231 -10.82 36.02 18.92
CA ASP A 231 -11.15 36.68 20.16
C ASP A 231 -12.18 37.79 19.89
N ALA A 232 -13.44 37.50 20.21
CA ALA A 232 -14.47 38.53 20.38
C ALA A 232 -14.20 39.25 21.70
N LYS A 233 -13.70 40.47 21.56
CA LYS A 233 -13.81 41.51 22.62
C LYS A 233 -15.20 42.02 22.73
#